data_5801d28b09847b2ddb23ed123486b608
#
_entry.id   5801d28b09847b2ddb23ed123486b608
#
_cell.length_a   1.000
_cell.length_b   1.000
_cell.length_c   1.000
_cell.angle_alpha   90.00
_cell.angle_beta   90.00
_cell.angle_gamma   90.00
#
_symmetry.space_group_name_H-M   'P 1'
#
loop_
_entity.id
_entity.type
_entity.pdbx_description
1 polymer ?
#
loop_
_entity_poly.entity_id
_entity_poly.type
_entity_poly.pdbx_seq_one_letter_code
_entity_poly.pdbx_strand_id
1 'polypeptide(L)'
;MLNDTRIRSAKPAERDYKLTDFDGLYLLVCKNGSKLWRFAYRFGGKQKQIALGAYPEVTLADARDRREAARKLLASGKDPSVERRLEKIARAAGGSTFLEVAEEFLGKQRREGRSEATLRKNRWLLEPAFAAFGDRAIAGVTAPELLHALRKFELRGRYESARRLRTVAGMIFRYAIATGRATRDIALDLRGALTTPKVNHRAAITNPKELGALLRAIEGYSGQRTTRLALQLSALLFVRPGELRLARWKEIDFEKAVWTVPAETMKMKRPHRVPLSRQAIVIFRELHGVTVQGEYVFPAMNSFRRPMSNNTLNAALRRLGYAKDEISVSGFRATASTLLNEMGRWNPDAIERQLAHMEENDVRRAYMHSAEFWSERVEMMQVWADHLDHLRIGSSVDQGVRPFVRSQG
;
A
#
# COMPACT_ATOMS: atom_id res chain seq x y z
N MET A 1 11.86 60.62 5.91
CA MET A 1 12.46 59.40 6.49
C MET A 1 12.41 59.50 8.01
N LEU A 2 12.15 58.39 8.68
CA LEU A 2 12.27 58.33 10.13
C LEU A 2 13.72 58.41 10.61
N ASN A 3 13.90 58.92 11.80
CA ASN A 3 15.17 58.90 12.53
C ASN A 3 14.94 58.42 13.97
N ASP A 4 16.02 58.02 14.65
CA ASP A 4 15.94 57.47 16.00
C ASP A 4 15.38 58.46 17.03
N THR A 5 15.67 59.75 16.89
CA THR A 5 15.17 60.80 17.76
C THR A 5 13.64 60.84 17.74
N ARG A 6 13.06 60.84 16.53
CA ARG A 6 11.59 60.85 16.36
C ARG A 6 10.91 59.56 16.83
N ILE A 7 11.58 58.42 16.69
CA ILE A 7 11.11 57.15 17.17
C ILE A 7 11.09 57.09 18.71
N ARG A 8 12.15 57.59 19.34
CA ARG A 8 12.28 57.64 20.82
C ARG A 8 11.25 58.58 21.38
N SER A 9 11.09 59.77 20.81
CA SER A 9 10.17 60.80 21.32
C SER A 9 8.69 60.50 21.07
N ALA A 10 8.37 59.54 20.24
CA ALA A 10 6.98 59.15 19.96
C ALA A 10 6.28 58.64 21.24
N LYS A 11 5.22 59.32 21.65
CA LYS A 11 4.41 58.97 22.86
C LYS A 11 3.10 58.28 22.41
N PRO A 12 2.51 57.40 23.24
CA PRO A 12 1.20 56.85 22.95
C PRO A 12 0.15 57.95 22.87
N ALA A 13 -0.86 57.75 22.02
CA ALA A 13 -2.01 58.64 21.87
C ALA A 13 -3.32 57.86 22.14
N GLU A 14 -4.47 58.55 22.10
CA GLU A 14 -5.79 57.89 22.31
C GLU A 14 -6.08 56.74 21.29
N ARG A 15 -5.46 56.86 20.12
CA ARG A 15 -5.58 55.84 19.03
C ARG A 15 -4.19 55.49 18.53
N ASP A 16 -4.05 54.26 18.02
CA ASP A 16 -2.87 53.79 17.32
C ASP A 16 -2.60 54.69 16.10
N TYR A 17 -1.34 55.13 15.92
CA TYR A 17 -0.94 55.95 14.78
C TYR A 17 0.36 55.46 14.14
N LYS A 18 0.54 55.83 12.86
CA LYS A 18 1.69 55.37 12.05
C LYS A 18 2.72 56.50 11.90
N LEU A 19 3.96 56.15 12.10
CA LEU A 19 5.10 56.94 11.67
C LEU A 19 5.73 56.28 10.43
N THR A 20 5.46 56.85 9.27
CA THR A 20 5.88 56.29 7.99
C THR A 20 7.36 56.55 7.74
N ASP A 21 8.10 55.55 7.31
CA ASP A 21 9.46 55.65 6.77
C ASP A 21 9.35 55.69 5.23
N PHE A 22 10.07 54.88 4.50
CA PHE A 22 9.98 54.79 3.04
C PHE A 22 9.67 53.35 2.58
N ASP A 23 9.24 53.23 1.31
CA ASP A 23 8.98 51.95 0.66
C ASP A 23 8.06 50.99 1.48
N GLY A 24 7.00 51.51 2.07
CA GLY A 24 6.01 50.71 2.81
C GLY A 24 6.41 50.36 4.24
N LEU A 25 7.60 50.75 4.73
CA LEU A 25 7.97 50.59 6.14
C LEU A 25 7.34 51.68 7.00
N TYR A 26 6.76 51.30 8.12
CA TYR A 26 6.23 52.22 9.14
C TYR A 26 6.35 51.64 10.55
N LEU A 27 6.41 52.54 11.53
CA LEU A 27 6.30 52.20 12.94
C LEU A 27 4.86 52.48 13.39
N LEU A 28 4.18 51.47 13.89
CA LEU A 28 2.88 51.60 14.53
C LEU A 28 3.10 51.88 16.01
N VAL A 29 2.72 53.07 16.47
CA VAL A 29 2.73 53.43 17.88
C VAL A 29 1.35 53.10 18.43
N CYS A 30 1.28 52.10 19.30
CA CYS A 30 0.02 51.65 19.90
C CYS A 30 -0.37 52.49 21.12
N LYS A 31 -1.64 52.56 21.41
CA LYS A 31 -2.22 53.26 22.59
C LYS A 31 -1.64 52.76 23.92
N ASN A 32 -1.20 51.51 24.00
CA ASN A 32 -0.55 50.91 25.16
C ASN A 32 0.96 51.21 25.27
N GLY A 33 1.51 52.08 24.39
CA GLY A 33 2.89 52.46 24.36
C GLY A 33 3.83 51.55 23.57
N SER A 34 3.39 50.39 23.11
CA SER A 34 4.21 49.50 22.27
C SER A 34 4.43 50.13 20.90
N LYS A 35 5.66 49.94 20.34
CA LYS A 35 6.08 50.46 19.05
C LYS A 35 6.44 49.28 18.14
N LEU A 36 5.62 49.03 17.10
CA LEU A 36 5.71 47.83 16.26
C LEU A 36 6.10 48.19 14.83
N TRP A 37 7.20 47.65 14.34
CA TRP A 37 7.58 47.74 12.95
C TRP A 37 6.70 46.95 12.05
N ARG A 38 6.18 47.55 10.96
CA ARG A 38 5.33 46.99 9.96
C ARG A 38 5.82 47.28 8.56
N PHE A 39 5.64 46.35 7.64
CA PHE A 39 5.88 46.55 6.21
C PHE A 39 4.59 46.28 5.44
N ALA A 40 4.09 47.31 4.74
CA ALA A 40 2.93 47.24 3.87
C ALA A 40 3.38 47.00 2.42
N TYR A 41 2.78 46.07 1.72
CA TYR A 41 3.14 45.70 0.35
C TYR A 41 1.91 45.23 -0.42
N ARG A 42 2.03 45.06 -1.76
CA ARG A 42 1.03 44.45 -2.61
C ARG A 42 1.55 43.11 -3.15
N PHE A 43 0.69 42.11 -3.16
CA PHE A 43 0.96 40.81 -3.74
C PHE A 43 -0.32 40.23 -4.34
N GLY A 44 -0.28 39.77 -5.60
CA GLY A 44 -1.44 39.24 -6.31
C GLY A 44 -2.63 40.23 -6.34
N GLY A 45 -2.36 41.52 -6.53
CA GLY A 45 -3.36 42.59 -6.57
C GLY A 45 -3.92 43.02 -5.20
N LYS A 46 -3.62 42.30 -4.11
CA LYS A 46 -4.11 42.58 -2.76
C LYS A 46 -3.08 43.32 -1.91
N GLN A 47 -3.56 44.29 -1.09
CA GLN A 47 -2.73 44.95 -0.11
C GLN A 47 -2.56 44.06 1.13
N LYS A 48 -1.31 43.87 1.55
CA LYS A 48 -0.91 43.01 2.70
C LYS A 48 0.05 43.77 3.59
N GLN A 49 0.24 43.25 4.82
CA GLN A 49 1.23 43.78 5.75
C GLN A 49 1.87 42.63 6.57
N ILE A 50 3.15 42.78 6.93
CA ILE A 50 3.85 41.90 7.85
C ILE A 50 4.44 42.68 9.01
N ALA A 51 4.50 42.01 10.19
CA ALA A 51 5.22 42.56 11.35
C ALA A 51 6.72 42.30 11.17
N LEU A 52 7.56 43.30 11.41
CA LEU A 52 9.01 43.20 11.34
C LEU A 52 9.69 43.10 12.73
N GLY A 53 8.95 43.33 13.81
CA GLY A 53 9.42 43.25 15.18
C GLY A 53 8.97 44.45 16.02
N ALA A 54 9.37 44.48 17.28
CA ALA A 54 9.09 45.58 18.19
C ALA A 54 10.33 46.44 18.45
N TYR A 55 10.14 47.72 18.57
CA TYR A 55 11.18 48.64 19.04
C TYR A 55 11.14 48.65 20.60
N PRO A 56 12.29 48.61 21.31
CA PRO A 56 13.66 48.82 20.81
C PRO A 56 14.43 47.55 20.39
N GLU A 57 13.87 46.29 20.58
CA GLU A 57 14.58 45.04 20.23
C GLU A 57 14.93 44.97 18.75
N VAL A 58 14.14 45.62 17.89
CA VAL A 58 14.43 45.82 16.45
C VAL A 58 14.66 47.31 16.24
N THR A 59 15.89 47.67 15.94
CA THR A 59 16.27 49.04 15.64
C THR A 59 15.71 49.49 14.29
N LEU A 60 15.81 50.80 13.99
CA LEU A 60 15.46 51.35 12.68
C LEU A 60 16.28 50.71 11.53
N ALA A 61 17.57 50.48 11.77
CA ALA A 61 18.46 49.84 10.82
C ALA A 61 17.97 48.39 10.56
N ASP A 62 17.79 47.60 11.60
CA ASP A 62 17.28 46.22 11.47
C ASP A 62 15.91 46.15 10.76
N ALA A 63 15.01 47.10 11.03
CA ALA A 63 13.71 47.17 10.40
C ALA A 63 13.84 47.44 8.87
N ARG A 64 14.79 48.27 8.48
CA ARG A 64 15.09 48.53 7.06
C ARG A 64 15.68 47.32 6.37
N ASP A 65 16.61 46.62 7.02
CA ASP A 65 17.18 45.35 6.49
C ASP A 65 16.13 44.26 6.34
N ARG A 66 15.25 44.09 7.33
CA ARG A 66 14.13 43.12 7.27
C ARG A 66 13.12 43.47 6.18
N ARG A 67 12.88 44.77 5.96
CA ARG A 67 12.06 45.23 4.82
C ARG A 67 12.72 44.88 3.49
N GLU A 68 14.02 45.13 3.35
CA GLU A 68 14.77 44.84 2.12
C GLU A 68 14.75 43.35 1.79
N ALA A 69 14.94 42.48 2.79
CA ALA A 69 14.80 41.04 2.65
C ALA A 69 13.39 40.64 2.16
N ALA A 70 12.36 41.27 2.71
CA ALA A 70 10.96 41.04 2.27
C ALA A 70 10.71 41.51 0.83
N ARG A 71 11.36 42.65 0.41
CA ARG A 71 11.28 43.14 -0.98
C ARG A 71 11.96 42.21 -1.97
N LYS A 72 13.11 41.60 -1.60
CA LYS A 72 13.76 40.58 -2.43
C LYS A 72 12.88 39.35 -2.67
N LEU A 73 12.14 38.91 -1.64
CA LEU A 73 11.15 37.85 -1.80
C LEU A 73 10.02 38.23 -2.77
N LEU A 74 9.48 39.48 -2.66
CA LEU A 74 8.50 40.00 -3.60
C LEU A 74 9.00 40.05 -5.04
N ALA A 75 10.24 40.52 -5.23
CA ALA A 75 10.88 40.58 -6.55
C ALA A 75 11.07 39.16 -7.17
N SER A 76 11.24 38.12 -6.33
CA SER A 76 11.30 36.72 -6.76
C SER A 76 9.92 36.06 -6.91
N GLY A 77 8.81 36.80 -6.83
CA GLY A 77 7.45 36.30 -6.96
C GLY A 77 6.92 35.55 -5.74
N LYS A 78 7.58 35.66 -4.57
CA LYS A 78 7.17 35.00 -3.33
C LYS A 78 6.51 35.97 -2.36
N ASP A 79 5.46 35.49 -1.68
CA ASP A 79 4.77 36.28 -0.65
C ASP A 79 5.53 36.21 0.69
N PRO A 80 6.07 37.32 1.22
CA PRO A 80 6.79 37.35 2.48
C PRO A 80 5.98 36.84 3.68
N SER A 81 4.66 36.99 3.67
CA SER A 81 3.81 36.48 4.74
C SER A 81 3.72 34.97 4.77
N VAL A 82 3.67 34.35 3.58
CA VAL A 82 3.68 32.90 3.42
C VAL A 82 5.03 32.30 3.79
N GLU A 83 6.12 32.88 3.27
CA GLU A 83 7.48 32.42 3.57
C GLU A 83 7.77 32.45 5.09
N ARG A 84 7.41 33.53 5.79
CA ARG A 84 7.55 33.60 7.24
C ARG A 84 6.70 32.59 8.01
N ARG A 85 5.50 32.30 7.51
CA ARG A 85 4.65 31.27 8.11
C ARG A 85 5.30 29.90 7.95
N LEU A 86 5.85 29.60 6.77
CA LEU A 86 6.58 28.38 6.49
C LEU A 86 7.84 28.24 7.34
N GLU A 87 8.64 29.31 7.48
CA GLU A 87 9.79 29.34 8.38
C GLU A 87 9.42 29.10 9.85
N LYS A 88 8.32 29.72 10.30
CA LYS A 88 7.82 29.52 11.70
C LYS A 88 7.38 28.07 11.90
N ILE A 89 6.67 27.48 10.94
CA ILE A 89 6.26 26.07 10.95
C ILE A 89 7.54 25.19 10.93
N ALA A 90 8.50 25.49 10.06
CA ALA A 90 9.76 24.75 9.97
C ALA A 90 10.57 24.82 11.28
N ARG A 91 10.63 25.98 11.93
CA ARG A 91 11.29 26.14 13.25
C ARG A 91 10.55 25.41 14.36
N ALA A 92 9.22 25.46 14.38
CA ALA A 92 8.41 24.72 15.34
C ALA A 92 8.49 23.21 15.11
N ALA A 93 8.64 22.77 13.85
CA ALA A 93 8.77 21.38 13.44
C ALA A 93 10.24 20.90 13.40
N GLY A 94 11.21 21.80 13.52
CA GLY A 94 12.65 21.53 13.38
C GLY A 94 13.26 20.60 14.42
N GLY A 95 12.44 20.10 15.38
CA GLY A 95 12.80 19.06 16.33
C GLY A 95 12.17 17.69 16.06
N SER A 96 11.21 17.56 15.13
CA SER A 96 10.56 16.25 14.90
C SER A 96 11.53 15.27 14.27
N THR A 97 11.72 14.14 14.94
CA THR A 97 12.60 13.08 14.47
C THR A 97 11.96 12.30 13.32
N PHE A 98 12.79 11.60 12.54
CA PHE A 98 12.29 10.72 11.48
C PHE A 98 11.34 9.65 12.03
N LEU A 99 11.66 9.08 13.20
CA LEU A 99 10.84 8.06 13.86
C LEU A 99 9.46 8.62 14.22
N GLU A 100 9.40 9.80 14.87
CA GLU A 100 8.12 10.43 15.25
C GLU A 100 7.23 10.68 14.03
N VAL A 101 7.79 11.25 12.96
CA VAL A 101 7.05 11.52 11.72
C VAL A 101 6.59 10.24 11.04
N ALA A 102 7.42 9.19 11.06
CA ALA A 102 7.09 7.90 10.49
C ALA A 102 5.94 7.21 11.26
N GLU A 103 5.96 7.24 12.60
CA GLU A 103 4.89 6.68 13.44
C GLU A 103 3.57 7.45 13.26
N GLU A 104 3.64 8.77 13.18
CA GLU A 104 2.47 9.61 12.90
C GLU A 104 1.88 9.29 11.52
N PHE A 105 2.73 9.11 10.50
CA PHE A 105 2.31 8.71 9.16
C PHE A 105 1.66 7.32 9.14
N LEU A 106 2.24 6.34 9.83
CA LEU A 106 1.65 4.99 9.97
C LEU A 106 0.32 5.06 10.71
N GLY A 107 0.21 5.89 11.75
CA GLY A 107 -1.04 6.18 12.46
C GLY A 107 -2.11 6.80 11.54
N LYS A 108 -1.71 7.72 10.65
CA LYS A 108 -2.59 8.28 9.62
C LYS A 108 -3.07 7.17 8.67
N GLN A 109 -2.18 6.33 8.17
CA GLN A 109 -2.55 5.20 7.29
C GLN A 109 -3.53 4.23 7.97
N ARG A 110 -3.40 4.01 9.29
CA ARG A 110 -4.34 3.19 10.08
C ARG A 110 -5.74 3.81 10.08
N ARG A 111 -5.84 5.13 10.33
CA ARG A 111 -7.12 5.86 10.28
C ARG A 111 -7.76 5.85 8.89
N GLU A 112 -6.95 5.79 7.83
CA GLU A 112 -7.39 5.64 6.45
C GLU A 112 -7.80 4.19 6.09
N GLY A 113 -7.79 3.28 7.05
CA GLY A 113 -8.24 1.89 6.88
C GLY A 113 -7.22 0.98 6.19
N ARG A 114 -5.91 1.30 6.24
CA ARG A 114 -4.87 0.35 5.81
C ARG A 114 -4.84 -0.85 6.75
N SER A 115 -4.70 -2.06 6.17
CA SER A 115 -4.68 -3.29 6.96
C SER A 115 -3.48 -3.34 7.92
N GLU A 116 -3.68 -3.92 9.10
CA GLU A 116 -2.62 -4.12 10.10
C GLU A 116 -1.42 -4.92 9.54
N ALA A 117 -1.67 -5.85 8.61
CA ALA A 117 -0.59 -6.58 7.93
C ALA A 117 0.29 -5.65 7.08
N THR A 118 -0.31 -4.67 6.39
CA THR A 118 0.42 -3.66 5.62
C THR A 118 1.21 -2.73 6.53
N LEU A 119 0.61 -2.28 7.63
CA LEU A 119 1.27 -1.39 8.60
C LEU A 119 2.47 -2.08 9.25
N ARG A 120 2.30 -3.33 9.73
CA ARG A 120 3.42 -4.13 10.27
C ARG A 120 4.54 -4.31 9.24
N LYS A 121 4.20 -4.57 7.98
CA LYS A 121 5.19 -4.70 6.92
C LYS A 121 5.92 -3.39 6.65
N ASN A 122 5.23 -2.27 6.58
CA ASN A 122 5.84 -0.95 6.39
C ASN A 122 6.77 -0.62 7.56
N ARG A 123 6.35 -0.87 8.80
CA ARG A 123 7.18 -0.68 9.98
C ARG A 123 8.46 -1.54 9.93
N TRP A 124 8.32 -2.82 9.60
CA TRP A 124 9.47 -3.71 9.42
C TRP A 124 10.42 -3.22 8.31
N LEU A 125 9.90 -2.73 7.20
CA LEU A 125 10.73 -2.14 6.14
C LEU A 125 11.52 -0.93 6.65
N LEU A 126 10.96 -0.14 7.56
CA LEU A 126 11.57 1.07 8.11
C LEU A 126 12.65 0.79 9.17
N GLU A 127 12.74 -0.42 9.75
CA GLU A 127 13.73 -0.76 10.80
C GLU A 127 15.17 -0.35 10.47
N PRO A 128 15.71 -0.58 9.25
CA PRO A 128 17.06 -0.12 8.92
C PRO A 128 17.22 1.40 8.93
N ALA A 129 16.16 2.15 8.58
CA ALA A 129 16.14 3.61 8.61
C ALA A 129 16.01 4.12 10.05
N PHE A 130 15.17 3.51 10.87
CA PHE A 130 15.06 3.83 12.30
C PHE A 130 16.39 3.62 13.01
N ALA A 131 17.10 2.53 12.74
CA ALA A 131 18.42 2.25 13.32
C ALA A 131 19.51 3.20 12.83
N ALA A 132 19.36 3.81 11.65
CA ALA A 132 20.39 4.69 11.07
C ALA A 132 20.20 6.17 11.46
N PHE A 133 18.97 6.63 11.49
CA PHE A 133 18.65 8.06 11.69
C PHE A 133 17.28 8.30 12.32
N GLY A 134 16.70 7.30 13.00
CA GLY A 134 15.38 7.40 13.62
C GLY A 134 15.24 8.60 14.56
N ASP A 135 16.23 8.83 15.41
CA ASP A 135 16.25 9.88 16.43
C ASP A 135 16.74 11.24 15.91
N ARG A 136 17.07 11.33 14.62
CA ARG A 136 17.51 12.60 14.01
C ARG A 136 16.34 13.40 13.48
N ALA A 137 16.46 14.73 13.54
CA ALA A 137 15.50 15.64 12.91
C ALA A 137 15.33 15.28 11.42
N ILE A 138 14.10 15.04 10.98
CA ILE A 138 13.81 14.60 9.61
C ILE A 138 14.32 15.57 8.54
N ALA A 139 14.31 16.87 8.82
CA ALA A 139 14.81 17.90 7.94
C ALA A 139 16.33 17.79 7.67
N GLY A 140 17.07 17.17 8.60
CA GLY A 140 18.53 17.01 8.52
C GLY A 140 18.98 15.66 7.96
N VAL A 141 18.06 14.76 7.60
CA VAL A 141 18.39 13.46 7.00
C VAL A 141 18.77 13.65 5.54
N THR A 142 19.87 13.02 5.12
CA THR A 142 20.44 13.16 3.77
C THR A 142 20.16 11.92 2.90
N ALA A 143 20.20 12.08 1.56
CA ALA A 143 20.05 10.98 0.62
C ALA A 143 21.12 9.89 0.79
N PRO A 144 22.42 10.17 1.03
CA PRO A 144 23.42 9.14 1.32
C PRO A 144 23.10 8.31 2.56
N GLU A 145 22.54 8.87 3.62
CA GLU A 145 22.16 8.13 4.83
C GLU A 145 20.96 7.19 4.56
N LEU A 146 19.97 7.67 3.81
CA LEU A 146 18.87 6.80 3.37
C LEU A 146 19.42 5.69 2.47
N LEU A 147 20.33 5.99 1.53
CA LEU A 147 20.94 4.96 0.67
C LEU A 147 21.68 3.89 1.50
N HIS A 148 22.40 4.31 2.54
CA HIS A 148 23.05 3.35 3.45
C HIS A 148 22.02 2.40 4.10
N ALA A 149 20.89 2.91 4.58
CA ALA A 149 19.83 2.08 5.15
C ALA A 149 19.23 1.12 4.11
N LEU A 150 19.02 1.56 2.86
CA LEU A 150 18.52 0.75 1.75
C LEU A 150 19.48 -0.40 1.41
N ARG A 151 20.79 -0.11 1.37
CA ARG A 151 21.84 -1.10 1.06
C ARG A 151 21.92 -2.25 2.08
N LYS A 152 21.45 -2.06 3.31
CA LYS A 152 21.32 -3.17 4.28
C LYS A 152 20.40 -4.30 3.80
N PHE A 153 19.38 -3.98 3.00
CA PHE A 153 18.57 -5.00 2.33
C PHE A 153 19.26 -5.58 1.09
N GLU A 154 19.95 -4.77 0.29
CA GLU A 154 20.67 -5.24 -0.91
C GLU A 154 21.78 -6.23 -0.55
N LEU A 155 22.57 -5.95 0.50
CA LEU A 155 23.61 -6.85 1.01
C LEU A 155 23.09 -8.24 1.40
N ARG A 156 21.77 -8.34 1.69
CA ARG A 156 21.08 -9.62 1.98
C ARG A 156 20.35 -10.19 0.76
N GLY A 157 20.60 -9.67 -0.46
CA GLY A 157 19.91 -10.06 -1.68
C GLY A 157 18.42 -9.69 -1.74
N ARG A 158 17.94 -8.82 -0.83
CA ARG A 158 16.52 -8.43 -0.72
C ARG A 158 16.23 -7.14 -1.49
N TYR A 159 16.54 -7.13 -2.77
CA TYR A 159 16.44 -5.94 -3.65
C TYR A 159 15.03 -5.33 -3.68
N GLU A 160 13.99 -6.15 -3.74
CA GLU A 160 12.60 -5.66 -3.70
C GLU A 160 12.26 -5.00 -2.35
N SER A 161 12.82 -5.48 -1.22
CA SER A 161 12.63 -4.84 0.08
C SER A 161 13.32 -3.47 0.15
N ALA A 162 14.50 -3.32 -0.46
CA ALA A 162 15.19 -2.04 -0.59
C ALA A 162 14.34 -1.02 -1.37
N ARG A 163 13.81 -1.43 -2.53
CA ARG A 163 12.92 -0.57 -3.34
C ARG A 163 11.67 -0.15 -2.56
N ARG A 164 11.06 -1.09 -1.82
CA ARG A 164 9.87 -0.80 -1.01
C ARG A 164 10.19 0.12 0.16
N LEU A 165 11.32 -0.04 0.85
CA LEU A 165 11.76 0.89 1.87
C LEU A 165 11.92 2.30 1.28
N ARG A 166 12.57 2.45 0.11
CA ARG A 166 12.67 3.75 -0.58
C ARG A 166 11.30 4.37 -0.82
N THR A 167 10.33 3.57 -1.29
CA THR A 167 8.96 4.06 -1.54
C THR A 167 8.28 4.53 -0.26
N VAL A 168 8.37 3.75 0.83
CA VAL A 168 7.76 4.10 2.12
C VAL A 168 8.44 5.32 2.72
N ALA A 169 9.77 5.41 2.68
CA ALA A 169 10.52 6.59 3.13
C ALA A 169 10.10 7.85 2.35
N GLY A 170 9.97 7.76 1.03
CA GLY A 170 9.48 8.87 0.20
C GLY A 170 8.06 9.31 0.57
N MET A 171 7.16 8.39 0.92
CA MET A 171 5.83 8.77 1.43
C MET A 171 5.93 9.54 2.75
N ILE A 172 6.84 9.14 3.65
CA ILE A 172 7.07 9.82 4.93
C ILE A 172 7.66 11.21 4.70
N PHE A 173 8.67 11.36 3.82
CA PHE A 173 9.22 12.67 3.48
C PHE A 173 8.18 13.59 2.86
N ARG A 174 7.34 13.11 1.94
CA ARG A 174 6.23 13.91 1.38
C ARG A 174 5.21 14.32 2.44
N TYR A 175 4.92 13.43 3.39
CA TYR A 175 4.07 13.76 4.53
C TYR A 175 4.73 14.83 5.41
N ALA A 176 6.04 14.72 5.68
CA ALA A 176 6.81 15.73 6.40
C ALA A 176 6.80 17.09 5.69
N ILE A 177 6.90 17.10 4.35
CA ILE A 177 6.81 18.33 3.54
C ILE A 177 5.39 18.95 3.68
N ALA A 178 4.35 18.14 3.54
CA ALA A 178 2.97 18.61 3.66
C ALA A 178 2.65 19.19 5.06
N THR A 179 3.36 18.74 6.09
CA THR A 179 3.22 19.22 7.48
C THR A 179 4.29 20.25 7.88
N GLY A 180 5.11 20.72 6.95
CA GLY A 180 6.12 21.77 7.16
C GLY A 180 7.37 21.32 7.93
N ARG A 181 7.61 20.02 8.08
CA ARG A 181 8.73 19.43 8.83
C ARG A 181 9.93 19.04 7.97
N ALA A 182 9.77 19.02 6.65
CA ALA A 182 10.87 18.84 5.68
C ALA A 182 10.63 19.73 4.47
N THR A 183 11.69 19.95 3.66
CA THR A 183 11.65 20.79 2.46
C THR A 183 11.72 20.00 1.17
N ARG A 184 12.20 18.74 1.21
CA ARG A 184 12.35 17.89 0.02
C ARG A 184 12.18 16.40 0.35
N ASP A 185 11.78 15.63 -0.66
CA ASP A 185 11.74 14.17 -0.63
C ASP A 185 13.07 13.60 -1.14
N ILE A 186 13.98 13.30 -0.23
CA ILE A 186 15.32 12.77 -0.55
C ILE A 186 15.28 11.38 -1.19
N ALA A 187 14.17 10.62 -1.06
CA ALA A 187 14.02 9.32 -1.70
C ALA A 187 13.90 9.43 -3.23
N LEU A 188 13.54 10.60 -3.75
CA LEU A 188 13.52 10.89 -5.19
C LEU A 188 14.91 10.90 -5.79
N ASP A 189 15.90 11.44 -5.06
CA ASP A 189 17.30 11.51 -5.50
C ASP A 189 17.93 10.12 -5.67
N LEU A 190 17.33 9.11 -5.04
CA LEU A 190 17.79 7.72 -5.09
C LEU A 190 17.11 6.87 -6.20
N ARG A 191 16.46 7.53 -7.16
CA ARG A 191 15.98 6.83 -8.38
C ARG A 191 17.19 6.35 -9.17
N GLY A 192 17.19 5.06 -9.53
CA GLY A 192 18.31 4.44 -10.25
C GLY A 192 19.51 4.03 -9.38
N ALA A 193 19.57 4.44 -8.09
CA ALA A 193 20.68 4.10 -7.19
C ALA A 193 20.64 2.68 -6.61
N LEU A 194 19.52 1.96 -6.78
CA LEU A 194 19.31 0.59 -6.28
C LEU A 194 19.32 -0.41 -7.43
N THR A 195 19.85 -1.59 -7.13
CA THR A 195 19.80 -2.75 -8.04
C THR A 195 18.35 -3.09 -8.39
N THR A 196 18.07 -3.20 -9.68
CA THR A 196 16.75 -3.62 -10.15
C THR A 196 16.64 -5.14 -10.02
N PRO A 197 15.70 -5.69 -9.23
CA PRO A 197 15.51 -7.12 -9.12
C PRO A 197 15.01 -7.67 -10.47
N LYS A 198 15.50 -8.86 -10.85
CA LYS A 198 14.87 -9.61 -11.93
C LYS A 198 13.43 -9.93 -11.54
N VAL A 199 12.50 -9.67 -12.45
CA VAL A 199 11.09 -10.06 -12.27
C VAL A 199 11.00 -11.56 -12.45
N ASN A 200 10.85 -12.31 -11.37
CA ASN A 200 10.50 -13.71 -11.43
C ASN A 200 8.98 -13.82 -11.34
N HIS A 201 8.35 -14.38 -12.37
CA HIS A 201 6.95 -14.76 -12.29
C HIS A 201 6.74 -15.77 -11.16
N ARG A 202 5.53 -15.85 -10.64
CA ARG A 202 5.23 -16.83 -9.59
C ARG A 202 5.37 -18.22 -10.20
N ALA A 203 6.10 -19.07 -9.48
CA ALA A 203 6.25 -20.46 -9.85
C ALA A 203 4.89 -21.15 -9.92
N ALA A 204 4.58 -21.73 -11.07
CA ALA A 204 3.33 -22.40 -11.40
C ALA A 204 3.64 -23.56 -12.35
N ILE A 205 3.00 -24.70 -12.13
CA ILE A 205 3.10 -25.88 -13.00
C ILE A 205 1.95 -25.80 -14.01
N THR A 206 2.28 -25.58 -15.27
CA THR A 206 1.30 -25.52 -16.38
C THR A 206 1.37 -26.74 -17.29
N ASN A 207 2.42 -27.56 -17.20
CA ASN A 207 2.48 -28.84 -17.90
C ASN A 207 1.48 -29.84 -17.30
N PRO A 208 0.55 -30.43 -18.10
CA PRO A 208 -0.48 -31.34 -17.60
C PRO A 208 0.06 -32.59 -16.89
N LYS A 209 1.16 -33.19 -17.41
CA LYS A 209 1.79 -34.38 -16.81
C LYS A 209 2.39 -34.07 -15.43
N GLU A 210 3.06 -32.94 -15.31
CA GLU A 210 3.67 -32.48 -14.05
C GLU A 210 2.56 -32.09 -13.04
N LEU A 211 1.48 -31.43 -13.52
CA LEU A 211 0.33 -31.11 -12.69
C LEU A 211 -0.33 -32.40 -12.14
N GLY A 212 -0.53 -33.43 -12.99
CA GLY A 212 -1.04 -34.72 -12.57
C GLY A 212 -0.15 -35.38 -11.51
N ALA A 213 1.18 -35.32 -11.68
CA ALA A 213 2.13 -35.80 -10.68
C ALA A 213 2.02 -35.06 -9.33
N LEU A 214 1.88 -33.71 -9.37
CA LEU A 214 1.65 -32.91 -8.18
C LEU A 214 0.34 -33.29 -7.48
N LEU A 215 -0.76 -33.49 -8.23
CA LEU A 215 -2.05 -33.85 -7.66
C LEU A 215 -1.98 -35.23 -6.96
N ARG A 216 -1.32 -36.22 -7.55
CA ARG A 216 -1.05 -37.53 -6.90
C ARG A 216 -0.20 -37.39 -5.64
N ALA A 217 0.85 -36.56 -5.69
CA ALA A 217 1.67 -36.29 -4.53
C ALA A 217 0.88 -35.65 -3.38
N ILE A 218 -0.03 -34.71 -3.69
CA ILE A 218 -0.95 -34.10 -2.72
C ILE A 218 -1.89 -35.13 -2.12
N GLU A 219 -2.43 -36.04 -2.92
CA GLU A 219 -3.30 -37.12 -2.45
C GLU A 219 -2.59 -38.06 -1.48
N GLY A 220 -1.31 -38.40 -1.79
CA GLY A 220 -0.44 -39.22 -0.94
C GLY A 220 0.20 -38.47 0.22
N TYR A 221 -0.15 -37.21 0.48
CA TYR A 221 0.45 -36.44 1.58
C TYR A 221 0.18 -37.06 2.94
N SER A 222 1.22 -37.57 3.60
CA SER A 222 1.17 -38.27 4.88
C SER A 222 1.04 -37.37 6.11
N GLY A 223 1.06 -36.03 5.93
CA GLY A 223 0.89 -35.08 7.02
C GLY A 223 -0.57 -34.94 7.46
N GLN A 224 -0.88 -33.80 8.09
CA GLN A 224 -2.25 -33.55 8.57
C GLN A 224 -3.30 -33.62 7.47
N ARG A 225 -4.42 -34.33 7.74
CA ARG A 225 -5.56 -34.48 6.85
C ARG A 225 -6.12 -33.13 6.40
N THR A 226 -6.30 -32.18 7.31
CA THR A 226 -6.77 -30.83 7.00
C THR A 226 -5.84 -30.08 6.05
N THR A 227 -4.52 -30.29 6.16
CA THR A 227 -3.52 -29.69 5.24
C THR A 227 -3.58 -30.32 3.85
N ARG A 228 -3.76 -31.63 3.75
CA ARG A 228 -3.95 -32.35 2.48
C ARG A 228 -5.20 -31.83 1.76
N LEU A 229 -6.33 -31.80 2.45
CA LEU A 229 -7.61 -31.36 1.89
C LEU A 229 -7.56 -29.87 1.49
N ALA A 230 -6.84 -29.04 2.23
CA ALA A 230 -6.62 -27.64 1.87
C ALA A 230 -5.76 -27.48 0.60
N LEU A 231 -4.78 -28.36 0.36
CA LEU A 231 -3.99 -28.36 -0.88
C LEU A 231 -4.86 -28.80 -2.07
N GLN A 232 -5.68 -29.81 -1.91
CA GLN A 232 -6.65 -30.26 -2.93
C GLN A 232 -7.63 -29.13 -3.29
N LEU A 233 -8.21 -28.47 -2.29
CA LEU A 233 -9.08 -27.31 -2.52
C LEU A 233 -8.34 -26.11 -3.11
N SER A 234 -7.04 -25.94 -2.83
CA SER A 234 -6.22 -24.89 -3.47
C SER A 234 -6.13 -25.09 -4.98
N ALA A 235 -6.01 -26.34 -5.45
CA ALA A 235 -6.00 -26.69 -6.86
C ALA A 235 -7.39 -26.55 -7.51
N LEU A 236 -8.45 -27.04 -6.84
CA LEU A 236 -9.82 -27.01 -7.33
C LEU A 236 -10.40 -25.60 -7.44
N LEU A 237 -10.20 -24.76 -6.40
CA LEU A 237 -10.88 -23.46 -6.29
C LEU A 237 -10.01 -22.30 -6.75
N PHE A 238 -8.69 -22.48 -6.79
CA PHE A 238 -7.67 -21.49 -7.14
C PHE A 238 -7.92 -20.06 -6.60
N VAL A 239 -8.53 -19.99 -5.40
CA VAL A 239 -8.69 -18.76 -4.62
C VAL A 239 -7.35 -18.31 -4.02
N ARG A 240 -7.27 -17.10 -3.46
CA ARG A 240 -6.02 -16.69 -2.79
C ARG A 240 -5.78 -17.53 -1.53
N PRO A 241 -4.51 -17.94 -1.26
CA PRO A 241 -4.21 -18.77 -0.08
C PRO A 241 -4.66 -18.15 1.25
N GLY A 242 -4.70 -16.81 1.31
CA GLY A 242 -5.23 -16.11 2.49
C GLY A 242 -6.74 -16.24 2.64
N GLU A 243 -7.48 -16.24 1.54
CA GLU A 243 -8.93 -16.44 1.51
C GLU A 243 -9.26 -17.87 1.96
N LEU A 244 -8.64 -18.88 1.34
CA LEU A 244 -8.86 -20.28 1.71
C LEU A 244 -8.56 -20.53 3.20
N ARG A 245 -7.40 -20.08 3.67
CA ARG A 245 -6.97 -20.28 5.05
C ARG A 245 -7.92 -19.68 6.08
N LEU A 246 -8.59 -18.57 5.74
CA LEU A 246 -9.50 -17.84 6.62
C LEU A 246 -10.97 -18.26 6.43
N ALA A 247 -11.26 -19.22 5.55
CA ALA A 247 -12.61 -19.70 5.29
C ALA A 247 -13.30 -20.16 6.57
N ARG A 248 -14.56 -19.77 6.72
CA ARG A 248 -15.42 -20.10 7.87
C ARG A 248 -16.58 -20.95 7.42
N TRP A 249 -17.06 -21.85 8.28
CA TRP A 249 -18.18 -22.75 7.95
C TRP A 249 -19.45 -22.00 7.55
N LYS A 250 -19.75 -20.88 8.19
CA LYS A 250 -20.92 -20.04 7.87
C LYS A 250 -20.89 -19.41 6.46
N GLU A 251 -19.75 -19.48 5.78
CA GLU A 251 -19.57 -18.94 4.42
C GLU A 251 -19.86 -19.97 3.34
N ILE A 252 -20.00 -21.26 3.72
CA ILE A 252 -20.22 -22.40 2.81
C ILE A 252 -21.69 -22.77 2.79
N ASP A 253 -22.32 -22.60 1.64
CA ASP A 253 -23.69 -23.04 1.38
C ASP A 253 -23.63 -24.35 0.56
N PHE A 254 -23.87 -25.47 1.23
CA PHE A 254 -23.82 -26.81 0.60
C PHE A 254 -24.99 -27.07 -0.35
N GLU A 255 -26.15 -26.45 -0.10
CA GLU A 255 -27.35 -26.65 -0.94
C GLU A 255 -27.23 -25.91 -2.26
N LYS A 256 -26.74 -24.65 -2.19
CA LYS A 256 -26.50 -23.85 -3.38
C LYS A 256 -25.17 -24.12 -4.04
N ALA A 257 -24.34 -25.00 -3.47
CA ALA A 257 -22.98 -25.28 -3.92
C ALA A 257 -22.16 -24.03 -4.11
N VAL A 258 -22.11 -23.14 -3.09
CA VAL A 258 -21.40 -21.86 -3.18
C VAL A 258 -20.63 -21.55 -1.89
N TRP A 259 -19.42 -21.02 -2.05
CA TRP A 259 -18.68 -20.37 -0.97
C TRP A 259 -18.71 -18.86 -1.18
N THR A 260 -19.20 -18.12 -0.21
CA THR A 260 -19.24 -16.65 -0.24
C THR A 260 -18.15 -16.10 0.65
N VAL A 261 -17.04 -15.67 0.03
CA VAL A 261 -15.92 -15.01 0.72
C VAL A 261 -16.34 -13.61 1.09
N PRO A 262 -16.35 -13.21 2.39
CA PRO A 262 -16.81 -11.90 2.80
C PRO A 262 -15.79 -10.79 2.45
N ALA A 263 -16.28 -9.57 2.27
CA ALA A 263 -15.51 -8.41 1.86
C ALA A 263 -14.30 -8.13 2.77
N GLU A 264 -14.43 -8.40 4.07
CA GLU A 264 -13.40 -8.15 5.08
C GLU A 264 -12.14 -9.01 4.87
N THR A 265 -12.31 -10.23 4.34
CA THR A 265 -11.20 -11.15 4.03
C THR A 265 -10.61 -10.92 2.63
N MET A 266 -11.37 -10.25 1.77
CA MET A 266 -10.96 -9.96 0.39
C MET A 266 -9.98 -8.80 0.32
N LYS A 267 -8.91 -8.96 -0.48
CA LYS A 267 -7.95 -7.88 -0.74
C LYS A 267 -8.61 -6.62 -1.30
N MET A 268 -9.67 -6.80 -2.10
CA MET A 268 -10.39 -5.72 -2.79
C MET A 268 -11.63 -5.24 -2.03
N LYS A 269 -11.85 -5.71 -0.78
CA LYS A 269 -12.98 -5.33 0.08
C LYS A 269 -14.36 -5.44 -0.59
N ARG A 270 -14.56 -6.48 -1.44
CA ARG A 270 -15.84 -6.83 -2.07
C ARG A 270 -16.08 -8.31 -1.85
N PRO A 271 -17.33 -8.74 -1.57
CA PRO A 271 -17.63 -10.16 -1.42
C PRO A 271 -17.38 -10.89 -2.74
N HIS A 272 -16.93 -12.13 -2.63
CA HIS A 272 -16.66 -12.97 -3.79
C HIS A 272 -17.36 -14.31 -3.65
N ARG A 273 -18.22 -14.64 -4.62
CA ARG A 273 -18.92 -15.91 -4.69
C ARG A 273 -18.10 -16.90 -5.52
N VAL A 274 -17.81 -18.06 -4.95
CA VAL A 274 -17.03 -19.13 -5.59
C VAL A 274 -17.95 -20.33 -5.81
N PRO A 275 -18.23 -20.74 -7.06
CA PRO A 275 -18.99 -21.96 -7.33
C PRO A 275 -18.19 -23.18 -6.86
N LEU A 276 -18.86 -24.14 -6.23
CA LEU A 276 -18.24 -25.35 -5.75
C LEU A 276 -18.58 -26.52 -6.70
N SER A 277 -17.56 -27.15 -7.26
CA SER A 277 -17.70 -28.39 -8.00
C SER A 277 -18.11 -29.55 -7.06
N ARG A 278 -18.58 -30.64 -7.61
CA ARG A 278 -18.92 -31.88 -6.87
C ARG A 278 -17.74 -32.35 -6.02
N GLN A 279 -16.53 -32.33 -6.58
CA GLN A 279 -15.28 -32.70 -5.89
C GLN A 279 -15.01 -31.79 -4.71
N ALA A 280 -15.15 -30.47 -4.89
CA ALA A 280 -14.94 -29.50 -3.81
C ALA A 280 -15.96 -29.71 -2.66
N ILE A 281 -17.21 -29.98 -2.98
CA ILE A 281 -18.27 -30.29 -1.98
C ILE A 281 -17.90 -31.52 -1.18
N VAL A 282 -17.47 -32.62 -1.82
CA VAL A 282 -17.04 -33.84 -1.14
C VAL A 282 -15.91 -33.51 -0.14
N ILE A 283 -14.90 -32.74 -0.54
CA ILE A 283 -13.80 -32.35 0.35
C ILE A 283 -14.30 -31.47 1.50
N PHE A 284 -15.17 -30.50 1.25
CA PHE A 284 -15.75 -29.67 2.31
C PHE A 284 -16.58 -30.47 3.29
N ARG A 285 -17.35 -31.48 2.84
CA ARG A 285 -18.11 -32.41 3.73
C ARG A 285 -17.16 -33.26 4.58
N GLU A 286 -16.05 -33.74 3.99
CA GLU A 286 -15.04 -34.48 4.74
C GLU A 286 -14.40 -33.59 5.84
N LEU A 287 -14.08 -32.32 5.52
CA LEU A 287 -13.58 -31.35 6.48
C LEU A 287 -14.60 -31.01 7.56
N HIS A 288 -15.89 -30.90 7.19
CA HIS A 288 -16.96 -30.59 8.13
C HIS A 288 -17.05 -31.65 9.24
N GLY A 289 -16.92 -32.94 8.91
CA GLY A 289 -16.88 -34.01 9.91
C GLY A 289 -15.74 -33.92 10.92
N VAL A 290 -14.71 -33.13 10.61
CA VAL A 290 -13.47 -33.00 11.46
C VAL A 290 -13.38 -31.68 12.16
N THR A 291 -13.82 -30.58 11.54
CA THR A 291 -13.52 -29.22 12.00
C THR A 291 -14.76 -28.36 12.29
N VAL A 292 -15.98 -28.88 12.14
CA VAL A 292 -17.25 -28.15 12.35
C VAL A 292 -17.40 -27.58 13.77
N GLN A 293 -16.73 -28.18 14.75
CA GLN A 293 -16.75 -27.70 16.15
C GLN A 293 -16.09 -26.30 16.30
N GLY A 294 -15.31 -25.88 15.30
CA GLY A 294 -14.67 -24.57 15.24
C GLY A 294 -15.32 -23.64 14.23
N GLU A 295 -14.94 -22.39 14.26
CA GLU A 295 -15.38 -21.37 13.30
C GLU A 295 -14.75 -21.55 11.92
N TYR A 296 -13.45 -21.96 11.89
CA TYR A 296 -12.66 -22.07 10.68
C TYR A 296 -12.74 -23.43 10.03
N VAL A 297 -12.86 -23.47 8.70
CA VAL A 297 -12.74 -24.69 7.91
C VAL A 297 -11.36 -25.33 8.09
N PHE A 298 -10.32 -24.50 8.19
CA PHE A 298 -8.93 -24.91 8.36
C PHE A 298 -8.35 -24.34 9.66
N PRO A 299 -8.65 -24.93 10.81
CA PRO A 299 -8.10 -24.48 12.09
C PRO A 299 -6.60 -24.77 12.20
N ALA A 300 -5.94 -24.09 13.13
CA ALA A 300 -4.59 -24.40 13.52
C ALA A 300 -4.53 -25.75 14.26
N MET A 301 -3.40 -26.46 14.16
CA MET A 301 -3.21 -27.78 14.77
C MET A 301 -3.55 -27.80 16.27
N ASN A 302 -3.20 -26.75 16.97
CA ASN A 302 -3.33 -26.66 18.43
C ASN A 302 -4.50 -25.78 18.89
N SER A 303 -5.42 -25.36 17.99
CA SER A 303 -6.49 -24.46 18.38
C SER A 303 -7.57 -24.34 17.29
N PHE A 304 -8.81 -24.70 17.62
CA PHE A 304 -9.96 -24.45 16.77
C PHE A 304 -10.36 -22.96 16.67
N ARG A 305 -9.81 -22.10 17.54
CA ARG A 305 -10.07 -20.66 17.58
C ARG A 305 -9.18 -19.86 16.63
N ARG A 306 -8.17 -20.44 16.04
CA ARG A 306 -7.23 -19.75 15.13
C ARG A 306 -7.15 -20.52 13.81
N PRO A 307 -7.07 -19.82 12.67
CA PRO A 307 -6.89 -20.47 11.39
C PRO A 307 -5.46 -21.02 11.25
N MET A 308 -5.25 -21.98 10.36
CA MET A 308 -3.91 -22.49 10.03
C MET A 308 -2.95 -21.36 9.65
N SER A 309 -1.64 -21.56 9.83
CA SER A 309 -0.64 -20.53 9.54
C SER A 309 -0.51 -20.23 8.05
N ASN A 310 -0.05 -19.02 7.72
CA ASN A 310 0.17 -18.61 6.32
C ASN A 310 1.15 -19.51 5.55
N ASN A 311 2.05 -20.19 6.25
CA ASN A 311 3.10 -20.98 5.63
C ASN A 311 2.77 -22.49 5.57
N THR A 312 1.72 -22.95 6.23
CA THR A 312 1.40 -24.37 6.35
C THR A 312 1.35 -25.08 5.01
N LEU A 313 0.60 -24.54 4.05
CA LEU A 313 0.42 -25.16 2.74
C LEU A 313 1.73 -25.12 1.89
N ASN A 314 2.48 -24.02 1.92
CA ASN A 314 3.77 -23.96 1.24
C ASN A 314 4.79 -24.92 1.88
N ALA A 315 4.80 -25.04 3.21
CA ALA A 315 5.65 -26.01 3.89
C ALA A 315 5.28 -27.46 3.52
N ALA A 316 3.98 -27.74 3.33
CA ALA A 316 3.54 -29.07 2.86
C ALA A 316 4.03 -29.35 1.42
N LEU A 317 3.95 -28.38 0.49
CA LEU A 317 4.54 -28.55 -0.85
C LEU A 317 6.05 -28.82 -0.80
N ARG A 318 6.79 -28.15 0.11
CA ARG A 318 8.24 -28.42 0.32
C ARG A 318 8.48 -29.85 0.82
N ARG A 319 7.64 -30.37 1.74
CA ARG A 319 7.73 -31.77 2.23
C ARG A 319 7.42 -32.79 1.15
N LEU A 320 6.59 -32.42 0.16
CA LEU A 320 6.33 -33.24 -1.04
C LEU A 320 7.48 -33.19 -2.07
N GLY A 321 8.58 -32.44 -1.80
CA GLY A 321 9.75 -32.36 -2.64
C GLY A 321 9.76 -31.19 -3.65
N TYR A 322 8.66 -30.45 -3.77
CA TYR A 322 8.59 -29.33 -4.74
C TYR A 322 9.35 -28.10 -4.26
N ALA A 323 10.24 -27.54 -5.07
CA ALA A 323 11.02 -26.34 -4.76
C ALA A 323 10.17 -25.04 -4.88
N LYS A 324 10.69 -23.92 -4.32
CA LYS A 324 9.96 -22.63 -4.31
C LYS A 324 9.77 -22.03 -5.70
N ASP A 325 10.63 -22.37 -6.61
CA ASP A 325 10.66 -21.95 -8.01
C ASP A 325 9.87 -22.90 -8.93
N GLU A 326 9.44 -24.07 -8.44
CA GLU A 326 8.56 -24.97 -9.17
C GLU A 326 7.09 -24.64 -8.92
N ILE A 327 6.67 -24.58 -7.67
CA ILE A 327 5.27 -24.29 -7.30
C ILE A 327 5.16 -23.61 -5.94
N SER A 328 4.19 -22.75 -5.83
CA SER A 328 3.66 -22.22 -4.56
C SER A 328 2.15 -22.37 -4.51
N VAL A 329 1.54 -22.31 -3.34
CA VAL A 329 0.06 -22.37 -3.24
C VAL A 329 -0.61 -21.25 -4.05
N SER A 330 0.01 -20.08 -4.15
CA SER A 330 -0.45 -19.03 -5.08
C SER A 330 -0.27 -19.38 -6.55
N GLY A 331 0.62 -20.33 -6.87
CA GLY A 331 0.88 -20.80 -8.23
C GLY A 331 -0.31 -21.54 -8.84
N PHE A 332 -1.13 -22.24 -8.05
CA PHE A 332 -2.35 -22.89 -8.55
C PHE A 332 -3.27 -21.91 -9.30
N ARG A 333 -3.26 -20.64 -8.92
CA ARG A 333 -4.03 -19.60 -9.62
C ARG A 333 -3.50 -19.31 -11.02
N ALA A 334 -2.17 -19.24 -11.16
CA ALA A 334 -1.53 -19.08 -12.47
C ALA A 334 -1.69 -20.33 -13.31
N THR A 335 -1.57 -21.54 -12.71
CA THR A 335 -1.86 -22.83 -13.35
C THR A 335 -3.27 -22.84 -13.93
N ALA A 336 -4.29 -22.58 -13.09
CA ALA A 336 -5.69 -22.57 -13.52
C ALA A 336 -5.96 -21.49 -14.59
N SER A 337 -5.45 -20.27 -14.39
CA SER A 337 -5.60 -19.19 -15.39
C SER A 337 -5.04 -19.60 -16.74
N THR A 338 -3.80 -20.13 -16.79
CA THR A 338 -3.17 -20.55 -18.02
C THR A 338 -3.95 -21.67 -18.71
N LEU A 339 -4.23 -22.75 -17.99
CA LEU A 339 -4.87 -23.92 -18.60
C LEU A 339 -6.32 -23.66 -19.01
N LEU A 340 -7.09 -22.88 -18.23
CA LEU A 340 -8.46 -22.50 -18.62
C LEU A 340 -8.48 -21.61 -19.86
N ASN A 341 -7.51 -20.69 -20.01
CA ASN A 341 -7.38 -19.89 -21.23
C ASN A 341 -6.94 -20.75 -22.42
N GLU A 342 -6.02 -21.70 -22.23
CA GLU A 342 -5.58 -22.63 -23.28
C GLU A 342 -6.70 -23.57 -23.76
N MET A 343 -7.67 -23.91 -22.90
CA MET A 343 -8.86 -24.66 -23.31
C MET A 343 -9.70 -23.91 -24.35
N GLY A 344 -9.59 -22.59 -24.47
CA GLY A 344 -10.28 -21.77 -25.47
C GLY A 344 -11.81 -21.80 -25.41
N ARG A 345 -12.38 -22.35 -24.32
CA ARG A 345 -13.81 -22.58 -24.18
C ARG A 345 -14.52 -21.48 -23.37
N TRP A 346 -13.79 -20.80 -22.51
CA TRP A 346 -14.35 -19.90 -21.51
C TRP A 346 -14.12 -18.44 -21.87
N ASN A 347 -15.06 -17.57 -21.50
CA ASN A 347 -14.85 -16.15 -21.61
C ASN A 347 -13.68 -15.75 -20.67
N PRO A 348 -12.62 -15.06 -21.17
CA PRO A 348 -11.52 -14.61 -20.34
C PRO A 348 -11.98 -13.79 -19.11
N ASP A 349 -13.04 -13.00 -19.25
CA ASP A 349 -13.59 -12.20 -18.14
C ASP A 349 -14.23 -13.10 -17.05
N ALA A 350 -14.80 -14.25 -17.42
CA ALA A 350 -15.29 -15.23 -16.44
C ALA A 350 -14.14 -15.84 -15.64
N ILE A 351 -13.01 -16.14 -16.30
CA ILE A 351 -11.77 -16.63 -15.65
C ILE A 351 -11.23 -15.57 -14.69
N GLU A 352 -11.09 -14.31 -15.14
CA GLU A 352 -10.62 -13.21 -14.31
C GLU A 352 -11.57 -12.91 -13.15
N ARG A 353 -12.89 -13.05 -13.36
CA ARG A 353 -13.88 -12.90 -12.30
C ARG A 353 -13.75 -14.01 -11.26
N GLN A 354 -13.50 -15.27 -11.68
CA GLN A 354 -13.24 -16.39 -10.76
C GLN A 354 -11.95 -16.17 -9.95
N LEU A 355 -10.93 -15.59 -10.56
CA LEU A 355 -9.70 -15.20 -9.87
C LEU A 355 -9.90 -13.98 -8.94
N ALA A 356 -11.06 -13.35 -8.93
CA ALA A 356 -11.31 -12.08 -8.24
C ALA A 356 -10.26 -11.01 -8.58
N HIS A 357 -9.83 -10.95 -9.85
CA HIS A 357 -9.04 -9.86 -10.38
C HIS A 357 -9.97 -8.68 -10.71
N MET A 358 -9.43 -7.47 -10.62
CA MET A 358 -10.14 -6.28 -11.07
C MET A 358 -9.69 -5.95 -12.49
N GLU A 359 -10.64 -5.54 -13.31
CA GLU A 359 -10.35 -4.90 -14.58
C GLU A 359 -9.49 -3.65 -14.35
N GLU A 360 -8.32 -3.59 -15.01
CA GLU A 360 -7.38 -2.46 -14.89
C GLU A 360 -7.88 -1.23 -15.66
N ASN A 361 -8.65 -1.43 -16.73
CA ASN A 361 -9.24 -0.35 -17.50
C ASN A 361 -10.47 0.19 -16.77
N ASP A 362 -10.39 1.47 -16.33
CA ASP A 362 -11.44 2.13 -15.58
C ASP A 362 -12.78 2.22 -16.33
N VAL A 363 -12.73 2.41 -17.66
CA VAL A 363 -13.94 2.48 -18.52
C VAL A 363 -14.59 1.11 -18.59
N ARG A 364 -13.83 0.05 -18.91
CA ARG A 364 -14.35 -1.31 -18.98
C ARG A 364 -14.88 -1.77 -17.63
N ARG A 365 -14.21 -1.41 -16.54
CA ARG A 365 -14.65 -1.69 -15.16
C ARG A 365 -16.01 -1.08 -14.84
N ALA A 366 -16.31 0.11 -15.33
CA ALA A 366 -17.60 0.77 -15.13
C ALA A 366 -18.75 0.01 -15.81
N TYR A 367 -18.52 -0.54 -17.01
CA TYR A 367 -19.52 -1.33 -17.75
C TYR A 367 -19.65 -2.79 -17.25
N MET A 368 -18.58 -3.37 -16.71
CA MET A 368 -18.53 -4.78 -16.24
C MET A 368 -18.79 -4.94 -14.74
N HIS A 369 -19.16 -3.86 -14.05
CA HIS A 369 -19.19 -3.80 -12.59
C HIS A 369 -20.12 -4.85 -11.93
N SER A 370 -21.20 -5.24 -12.60
CA SER A 370 -22.21 -6.19 -12.10
C SER A 370 -22.17 -7.57 -12.79
N ALA A 371 -21.34 -7.77 -13.82
CA ALA A 371 -21.26 -9.03 -14.54
C ALA A 371 -20.58 -10.09 -13.67
N GLU A 372 -21.31 -11.09 -13.21
CA GLU A 372 -20.79 -12.20 -12.40
C GLU A 372 -20.39 -13.43 -13.23
N PHE A 373 -20.86 -13.55 -14.48
CA PHE A 373 -20.70 -14.73 -15.34
C PHE A 373 -21.06 -16.03 -14.60
N TRP A 374 -22.10 -15.97 -13.76
CA TRP A 374 -22.34 -17.01 -12.74
C TRP A 374 -22.54 -18.40 -13.36
N SER A 375 -23.44 -18.53 -14.34
CA SER A 375 -23.74 -19.82 -14.97
C SER A 375 -22.51 -20.41 -15.66
N GLU A 376 -21.76 -19.58 -16.39
CA GLU A 376 -20.53 -19.98 -17.06
C GLU A 376 -19.44 -20.40 -16.05
N ARG A 377 -19.29 -19.65 -14.94
CA ARG A 377 -18.36 -20.01 -13.88
C ARG A 377 -18.72 -21.31 -13.16
N VAL A 378 -20.00 -21.60 -12.95
CA VAL A 378 -20.46 -22.89 -12.39
C VAL A 378 -20.02 -24.04 -13.28
N GLU A 379 -20.28 -23.94 -14.59
CA GLU A 379 -19.86 -24.94 -15.57
C GLU A 379 -18.32 -25.06 -15.64
N MET A 380 -17.63 -23.94 -15.74
CA MET A 380 -16.17 -23.85 -15.78
C MET A 380 -15.53 -24.55 -14.57
N MET A 381 -16.01 -24.29 -13.37
CA MET A 381 -15.45 -24.88 -12.15
C MET A 381 -15.70 -26.40 -12.08
N GLN A 382 -16.81 -26.91 -12.62
CA GLN A 382 -17.03 -28.34 -12.70
C GLN A 382 -16.10 -28.98 -13.74
N VAL A 383 -16.02 -28.42 -14.95
CA VAL A 383 -15.12 -28.93 -16.00
C VAL A 383 -13.64 -28.87 -15.56
N TRP A 384 -13.25 -27.81 -14.86
CA TRP A 384 -11.91 -27.72 -14.27
C TRP A 384 -11.64 -28.85 -13.27
N ALA A 385 -12.58 -29.12 -12.37
CA ALA A 385 -12.43 -30.18 -11.38
C ALA A 385 -12.35 -31.59 -12.05
N ASP A 386 -13.19 -31.84 -13.05
CA ASP A 386 -13.17 -33.08 -13.84
C ASP A 386 -11.83 -33.22 -14.61
N HIS A 387 -11.31 -32.13 -15.16
CA HIS A 387 -10.00 -32.10 -15.80
C HIS A 387 -8.85 -32.44 -14.82
N LEU A 388 -8.86 -31.90 -13.62
CA LEU A 388 -7.87 -32.23 -12.58
C LEU A 388 -7.94 -33.71 -12.19
N ASP A 389 -9.13 -34.29 -12.10
CA ASP A 389 -9.30 -35.71 -11.82
C ASP A 389 -8.70 -36.59 -12.93
N HIS A 390 -8.93 -36.25 -14.20
CA HIS A 390 -8.32 -36.94 -15.33
C HIS A 390 -6.79 -36.87 -15.28
N LEU A 391 -6.22 -35.70 -15.00
CA LEU A 391 -4.76 -35.55 -14.88
C LEU A 391 -4.20 -36.37 -13.70
N ARG A 392 -4.93 -36.44 -12.59
CA ARG A 392 -4.53 -37.20 -11.41
C ARG A 392 -4.54 -38.70 -11.67
N ILE A 393 -5.54 -39.23 -12.37
CA ILE A 393 -5.66 -40.66 -12.68
C ILE A 393 -4.59 -41.08 -13.72
N GLY A 394 -4.04 -40.13 -14.49
CA GLY A 394 -3.00 -40.42 -15.47
C GLY A 394 -3.53 -41.03 -16.77
N SER A 395 -4.83 -41.01 -17.05
CA SER A 395 -5.40 -41.34 -18.33
C SER A 395 -4.97 -40.28 -19.34
N SER A 396 -4.25 -40.69 -20.41
CA SER A 396 -4.01 -39.85 -21.56
C SER A 396 -5.35 -39.41 -22.12
N VAL A 397 -5.69 -38.15 -21.94
CA VAL A 397 -6.84 -37.57 -22.63
C VAL A 397 -6.46 -37.53 -24.08
N ASP A 398 -6.98 -38.51 -24.83
CA ASP A 398 -6.97 -38.44 -26.28
C ASP A 398 -7.65 -37.13 -26.67
N GLN A 399 -6.99 -36.34 -27.51
CA GLN A 399 -7.39 -34.98 -27.87
C GLN A 399 -8.67 -35.01 -28.73
N GLY A 400 -9.80 -35.26 -28.07
CA GLY A 400 -11.14 -35.20 -28.67
C GLY A 400 -11.79 -33.82 -28.64
N VAL A 401 -11.01 -32.76 -28.48
CA VAL A 401 -11.53 -31.37 -28.58
C VAL A 401 -11.35 -30.90 -30.02
N ARG A 402 -12.39 -31.10 -30.85
CA ARG A 402 -12.45 -30.44 -32.15
C ARG A 402 -12.43 -28.93 -31.95
N PRO A 403 -11.57 -28.18 -32.66
CA PRO A 403 -11.58 -26.73 -32.62
C PRO A 403 -12.95 -26.24 -33.13
N PHE A 404 -13.58 -25.37 -32.37
CA PHE A 404 -14.81 -24.69 -32.78
C PHE A 404 -14.48 -23.76 -33.93
N VAL A 405 -14.83 -24.19 -35.16
CA VAL A 405 -14.75 -23.35 -36.35
C VAL A 405 -15.82 -22.27 -36.21
N ARG A 406 -15.41 -21.03 -36.01
CA ARG A 406 -16.30 -19.87 -36.17
C ARG A 406 -16.77 -19.87 -37.62
N SER A 407 -18.05 -20.19 -37.87
CA SER A 407 -18.74 -19.85 -39.09
C SER A 407 -18.81 -18.35 -39.20
N GLN A 408 -18.04 -17.79 -40.14
CA GLN A 408 -18.28 -16.43 -40.60
C GLN A 408 -19.62 -16.43 -41.36
N GLY A 409 -20.55 -15.63 -40.90
CA GLY A 409 -21.78 -15.22 -41.48
C GLY A 409 -21.98 -13.75 -41.19
#